data_92fb9cc42263e8ad65cf351d201ba414
#
_entry.id   92fb9cc42263e8ad65cf351d201ba414
#
_cell.length_a   1.000
_cell.length_b   1.000
_cell.length_c   1.000
_cell.angle_alpha   90.00
_cell.angle_beta   90.00
_cell.angle_gamma   90.00
#
_symmetry.space_group_name_H-M   'P 1'
#
loop_
_entity.id
_entity.type
_entity.pdbx_description
1 polymer ?
#
loop_
_entity_poly.entity_id
_entity_poly.type
_entity_poly.pdbx_seq_one_letter_code
_entity_poly.pdbx_strand_id
1 'polypeptide(L)' 'MPHVQITMLTGRTVEQKRRVVKRVTDALCEELAVKPEAVVITVIEVPRENYARGGVLKADTDDNTHP' A
#
# COMPACT_ATOMS: atom_id res chain seq x y z
N MET A 1 -9.83 10.51 -13.82
CA MET A 1 -9.53 10.58 -12.37
C MET A 1 -8.89 9.28 -11.94
N PRO A 2 -7.52 9.24 -11.58
CA PRO A 2 -6.89 7.97 -11.20
C PRO A 2 -7.27 7.54 -9.79
N HIS A 3 -7.53 6.24 -9.67
CA HIS A 3 -7.76 5.58 -8.39
C HIS A 3 -6.67 4.52 -8.21
N VAL A 4 -5.99 4.56 -7.07
CA VAL A 4 -4.94 3.60 -6.75
C VAL A 4 -5.34 2.88 -5.47
N GLN A 5 -5.21 1.58 -5.49
CA GLN A 5 -5.44 0.77 -4.29
C GLN A 5 -4.15 0.07 -3.93
N ILE A 6 -3.70 0.27 -2.70
CA ILE A 6 -2.48 -0.35 -2.21
C ILE A 6 -2.87 -1.30 -1.09
N THR A 7 -2.64 -2.58 -1.31
CA THR A 7 -2.89 -3.58 -0.27
C THR A 7 -1.55 -3.92 0.37
N MET A 8 -1.50 -3.88 1.68
CA MET A 8 -0.26 -4.15 2.41
C MET A 8 -0.56 -4.83 3.73
N LEU A 9 0.43 -5.51 4.27
CA LEU A 9 0.31 -6.08 5.61
C LEU A 9 0.30 -4.96 6.64
N THR A 10 -0.40 -5.21 7.75
CA THR A 10 -0.38 -4.27 8.86
C THR A 10 1.04 -4.13 9.41
N GLY A 11 1.32 -2.99 10.02
CA GLY A 11 2.60 -2.75 10.67
C GLY A 11 3.33 -1.51 10.20
N ARG A 12 2.88 -0.88 9.13
CA ARG A 12 3.51 0.37 8.69
C ARG A 12 2.99 1.53 9.51
N THR A 13 3.85 2.51 9.74
CA THR A 13 3.47 3.68 10.53
C THR A 13 2.63 4.63 9.68
N VAL A 14 1.90 5.49 10.35
CA VAL A 14 1.15 6.54 9.67
C VAL A 14 2.08 7.42 8.85
N GLU A 15 3.28 7.70 9.39
CA GLU A 15 4.25 8.53 8.68
C GLU A 15 4.70 7.88 7.39
N GLN A 16 4.94 6.56 7.41
CA GLN A 16 5.29 5.85 6.19
C GLN A 16 4.17 5.91 5.16
N LYS A 17 2.93 5.78 5.61
CA LYS A 17 1.78 5.88 4.71
C LYS A 17 1.65 7.27 4.10
N ARG A 18 1.90 8.32 4.91
CA ARG A 18 1.89 9.68 4.39
C ARG A 18 2.88 9.85 3.25
N ARG A 19 4.09 9.33 3.44
CA ARG A 19 5.11 9.46 2.39
C ARG A 19 4.77 8.66 1.15
N VAL A 20 4.23 7.47 1.32
CA VAL A 20 3.86 6.64 0.17
C VAL A 20 2.79 7.33 -0.66
N VAL A 21 1.71 7.79 -0.01
CA VAL A 21 0.62 8.40 -0.77
C VAL A 21 1.06 9.71 -1.43
N LYS A 22 1.96 10.45 -0.77
CA LYS A 22 2.48 11.69 -1.35
C LYS A 22 3.28 11.39 -2.62
N ARG A 23 4.18 10.41 -2.55
CA ARG A 23 5.05 10.09 -3.69
C ARG A 23 4.28 9.47 -4.84
N VAL A 24 3.30 8.61 -4.54
CA VAL A 24 2.47 8.03 -5.60
C VAL A 24 1.66 9.13 -6.27
N THR A 25 1.10 10.04 -5.49
CA THR A 25 0.34 11.16 -6.05
C THR A 25 1.22 12.02 -6.95
N ASP A 26 2.43 12.37 -6.48
CA ASP A 26 3.33 13.20 -7.26
C ASP A 26 3.68 12.53 -8.59
N ALA A 27 3.95 11.23 -8.56
CA ALA A 27 4.28 10.51 -9.78
C ALA A 27 3.12 10.53 -10.79
N LEU A 28 1.91 10.31 -10.30
CA LEU A 28 0.75 10.32 -11.19
C LEU A 28 0.48 11.71 -11.76
N CYS A 29 0.68 12.74 -10.95
CA CYS A 29 0.50 14.11 -11.43
C CYS A 29 1.50 14.44 -12.52
N GLU A 30 2.76 14.01 -12.36
CA GLU A 30 3.78 14.25 -13.37
C GLU A 30 3.52 13.51 -14.66
N GLU A 31 3.18 12.22 -14.55
CA GLU A 31 3.06 11.39 -15.74
C GLU A 31 1.74 11.59 -16.47
N LEU A 32 0.67 11.88 -15.76
CA LEU A 32 -0.65 11.97 -16.35
C LEU A 32 -1.14 13.40 -16.50
N ALA A 33 -0.36 14.38 -16.05
CA ALA A 33 -0.74 15.80 -16.11
C ALA A 33 -2.08 16.06 -15.44
N VAL A 34 -2.30 15.44 -14.28
CA VAL A 34 -3.53 15.63 -13.51
C VAL A 34 -3.20 16.41 -12.23
N LYS A 35 -4.21 17.02 -11.66
CA LYS A 35 -4.05 17.76 -10.41
C LYS A 35 -4.05 16.78 -9.23
N PRO A 36 -3.38 17.12 -8.12
CA PRO A 36 -3.37 16.24 -6.96
C PRO A 36 -4.76 15.85 -6.48
N GLU A 37 -5.71 16.74 -6.55
CA GLU A 37 -7.08 16.47 -6.08
C GLU A 37 -7.77 15.39 -6.91
N ALA A 38 -7.27 15.11 -8.11
CA ALA A 38 -7.86 14.09 -8.97
C ALA A 38 -7.38 12.68 -8.61
N VAL A 39 -6.32 12.58 -7.80
CA VAL A 39 -5.74 11.29 -7.45
C VAL A 39 -6.34 10.81 -6.14
N VAL A 40 -6.94 9.62 -6.17
CA VAL A 40 -7.52 9.00 -4.97
C VAL A 40 -6.73 7.74 -4.68
N ILE A 41 -6.26 7.60 -3.44
CA ILE A 41 -5.51 6.43 -3.02
C ILE A 41 -6.20 5.81 -1.81
N THR A 42 -6.44 4.51 -1.89
CA THR A 42 -6.96 3.76 -0.76
C THR A 42 -5.90 2.77 -0.32
N VAL A 43 -5.58 2.77 0.96
CA VAL A 43 -4.66 1.80 1.54
C VAL A 43 -5.48 0.78 2.29
N ILE A 44 -5.34 -0.47 1.91
CA ILE A 44 -6.04 -1.58 2.56
C ILE A 44 -5.00 -2.38 3.32
N GLU A 45 -5.15 -2.42 4.64
CA GLU A 45 -4.24 -3.18 5.48
C GLU A 45 -4.86 -4.53 5.81
N VAL A 46 -4.06 -5.58 5.67
CA VAL A 46 -4.52 -6.92 6.01
C VAL A 46 -3.60 -7.49 7.08
N PRO A 47 -4.17 -8.16 8.07
CA PRO A 47 -3.34 -8.83 9.09
C PRO A 47 -2.70 -10.08 8.48
N ARG A 48 -1.69 -10.60 9.18
CA ARG A 48 -0.92 -11.74 8.69
C ARG A 48 -1.80 -12.97 8.50
N GLU A 49 -2.84 -13.12 9.29
CA GLU A 49 -3.74 -14.26 9.15
C GLU A 49 -4.70 -14.13 7.97
N ASN A 50 -4.69 -13.00 7.28
CA ASN A 50 -5.52 -12.78 6.12
C ASN A 50 -4.73 -12.72 4.81
N TYR A 51 -3.46 -13.06 4.87
CA TYR A 51 -2.59 -13.02 3.70
C TYR A 51 -1.93 -14.38 3.52
N ALA A 52 -2.08 -14.96 2.35
CA ALA A 52 -1.53 -16.29 2.07
C ALA A 52 -0.80 -16.28 0.74
N ARG A 53 0.22 -17.12 0.65
CA ARG A 53 0.93 -17.35 -0.60
C ARG A 53 1.18 -18.85 -0.71
N GLY A 54 0.83 -19.42 -1.88
CA GLY A 54 1.02 -20.84 -2.09
C GLY A 54 0.23 -21.70 -1.13
N GLY A 55 -0.88 -21.18 -0.64
CA GLY A 55 -1.72 -21.93 0.31
C GLY A 55 -1.26 -21.84 1.76
N VAL A 56 -0.26 -21.00 2.06
CA VAL A 56 0.28 -20.87 3.43
C VAL A 56 0.06 -19.45 3.91
N LEU A 57 -0.57 -19.32 5.06
CA LEU A 57 -0.79 -18.01 5.68
C LEU A 57 0.54 -17.41 6.13
N LYS A 58 0.65 -16.10 5.99
CA LYS A 58 1.83 -15.37 6.49
C LYS A 58 1.99 -15.59 7.99
N ALA A 59 0.89 -15.70 8.72
CA ALA A 59 0.93 -15.92 10.15
C ALA A 59 1.58 -17.27 10.52
N ASP A 60 1.60 -18.23 9.59
CA ASP A 60 2.15 -19.54 9.83
C ASP A 60 3.60 -19.69 9.39
N THR A 61 4.25 -18.59 8.99
CA THR A 61 5.63 -18.64 8.56
C THR A 61 6.52 -18.11 9.68
N ASP A 62 7.77 -18.59 9.72
CA ASP A 62 8.76 -18.09 10.65
C ASP A 62 9.53 -16.92 10.08
N ASP A 63 9.02 -16.34 9.06
CA ASP A 63 9.67 -15.25 8.36
C ASP A 63 9.66 -14.01 9.22
N ASN A 64 10.80 -13.66 9.78
CA ASN A 64 10.97 -12.46 10.57
C ASN A 64 11.47 -11.30 9.76
N THR A 65 11.70 -11.52 8.49
CA THR A 65 12.11 -10.41 7.63
C THR A 65 10.90 -9.58 7.31
N HIS A 66 11.14 -8.33 7.07
CA HIS A 66 10.07 -7.43 6.73
C HIS A 66 10.14 -7.11 5.26
N PRO A 67 8.99 -7.03 4.64
CA PRO A 67 8.95 -6.65 3.25
C PRO A 67 9.53 -5.26 3.07
#